data_216e331b45146683a0dbb37c44a881e1
#
_entry.id   216e331b45146683a0dbb37c44a881e1
#
_cell.length_a   1.000
_cell.length_b   1.000
_cell.length_c   1.000
_cell.angle_alpha   90.00
_cell.angle_beta   90.00
_cell.angle_gamma   90.00
#
_symmetry.space_group_name_H-M   'P 1'
#
loop_
_entity.id
_entity.type
_entity.pdbx_description
1 polymer ?
#
loop_
_entity_poly.entity_id
_entity_poly.type
_entity_poly.pdbx_seq_one_letter_code
_entity_poly.pdbx_strand_id
1 'polypeptide(L)'
;MADNYLERRMEAYRAQPAAQPRRAATLERLLTRNRSVRGYDARFVVRADQLRSIVSVCTKIPSARNQQVLRFRLVLADEAPGVLAHVRMGGALPELHLPLAGTEPNAFIVVCSTVPEDRWVDIDLGIAVQSMLLRADEIGLNGLCIGAFDRDAIRKRLRLPCEPLLILAVGKSAERIERVEIGAGGDRRYYRSEGVHYVPKIRAEELIIDSDSAETGDKS
;
A
#
# COMPACT_ATOMS: atom_id res chain seq x y z
N MET A 1 -24.85 34.30 40.39
CA MET A 1 -25.24 33.03 39.75
C MET A 1 -24.15 32.71 38.73
N ALA A 2 -23.19 31.89 39.14
CA ALA A 2 -22.13 31.44 38.21
C ALA A 2 -22.78 30.48 37.21
N ASP A 3 -22.75 30.86 35.97
CA ASP A 3 -23.34 30.11 34.88
C ASP A 3 -22.56 28.80 34.71
N ASN A 4 -23.24 27.67 34.85
CA ASN A 4 -22.68 26.32 34.87
C ASN A 4 -22.34 25.84 33.43
N TYR A 5 -21.64 26.69 32.67
CA TYR A 5 -21.24 26.43 31.26
C TYR A 5 -20.42 25.15 31.09
N LEU A 6 -19.50 24.87 32.01
CA LEU A 6 -18.67 23.66 31.97
C LEU A 6 -19.49 22.40 32.26
N GLU A 7 -20.44 22.43 33.19
CA GLU A 7 -21.31 21.27 33.45
C GLU A 7 -22.22 20.97 32.25
N ARG A 8 -22.86 21.98 31.68
CA ARG A 8 -23.69 21.82 30.47
C ARG A 8 -22.89 21.27 29.30
N ARG A 9 -21.62 21.67 29.14
CA ARG A 9 -20.74 21.15 28.09
C ARG A 9 -20.30 19.70 28.36
N MET A 10 -20.06 19.36 29.61
CA MET A 10 -19.77 17.98 30.02
C MET A 10 -21.00 17.07 29.90
N GLU A 11 -22.19 17.55 30.21
CA GLU A 11 -23.43 16.81 29.98
C GLU A 11 -23.71 16.60 28.50
N ALA A 12 -23.54 17.64 27.67
CA ALA A 12 -23.64 17.51 26.21
C ALA A 12 -22.59 16.53 25.62
N TYR A 13 -21.37 16.48 26.17
CA TYR A 13 -20.34 15.54 25.78
C TYR A 13 -20.69 14.11 26.21
N ARG A 14 -21.27 13.91 27.40
CA ARG A 14 -21.76 12.62 27.89
C ARG A 14 -23.02 12.14 27.18
N ALA A 15 -23.85 13.06 26.69
CA ALA A 15 -25.07 12.77 25.96
C ALA A 15 -24.83 12.49 24.47
N GLN A 16 -23.59 12.71 23.94
CA GLN A 16 -23.27 12.26 22.60
C GLN A 16 -23.31 10.72 22.58
N PRO A 17 -24.17 10.11 21.72
CA PRO A 17 -24.18 8.67 21.59
C PRO A 17 -22.76 8.24 21.24
N ALA A 18 -22.22 7.29 21.99
CA ALA A 18 -20.91 6.69 21.70
C ALA A 18 -20.90 6.35 20.21
N ALA A 19 -19.93 6.90 19.47
CA ALA A 19 -19.80 6.61 18.05
C ALA A 19 -19.83 5.10 17.90
N GLN A 20 -20.85 4.56 17.23
CA GLN A 20 -20.95 3.12 17.02
C GLN A 20 -19.61 2.64 16.45
N PRO A 21 -18.98 1.63 17.05
CA PRO A 21 -17.70 1.14 16.54
C PRO A 21 -17.91 0.82 15.07
N ARG A 22 -17.18 1.50 14.19
CA ARG A 22 -17.22 1.20 12.75
C ARG A 22 -16.98 -0.28 12.62
N ARG A 23 -17.98 -1.01 12.10
CA ARG A 23 -17.87 -2.46 11.90
C ARG A 23 -16.58 -2.70 11.13
N ALA A 24 -15.65 -3.48 11.72
CA ALA A 24 -14.36 -3.76 11.09
C ALA A 24 -14.61 -4.26 9.66
N ALA A 25 -13.84 -3.75 8.71
CA ALA A 25 -13.94 -4.23 7.34
C ALA A 25 -13.52 -5.70 7.30
N THR A 26 -14.27 -6.53 6.57
CA THR A 26 -13.85 -7.93 6.35
C THR A 26 -12.57 -7.97 5.53
N LEU A 27 -11.78 -9.04 5.67
CA LEU A 27 -10.56 -9.24 4.87
C LEU A 27 -10.84 -9.16 3.36
N GLU A 28 -11.92 -9.79 2.90
CA GLU A 28 -12.35 -9.76 1.50
C GLU A 28 -12.58 -8.31 1.01
N ARG A 29 -13.26 -7.50 1.80
CA ARG A 29 -13.49 -6.09 1.48
C ARG A 29 -12.19 -5.30 1.42
N LEU A 30 -11.24 -5.54 2.34
CA LEU A 30 -9.93 -4.90 2.32
C LEU A 30 -9.15 -5.31 1.06
N LEU A 31 -9.10 -6.62 0.74
CA LEU A 31 -8.43 -7.12 -0.45
C LEU A 31 -9.05 -6.59 -1.75
N THR A 32 -10.37 -6.43 -1.79
CA THR A 32 -11.06 -5.86 -2.95
C THR A 32 -10.73 -4.39 -3.16
N ARG A 33 -10.62 -3.61 -2.10
CA ARG A 33 -10.33 -2.17 -2.15
C ARG A 33 -8.84 -1.85 -2.30
N ASN A 34 -7.97 -2.70 -1.77
CA ASN A 34 -6.53 -2.51 -1.86
C ASN A 34 -6.05 -2.63 -3.31
N ARG A 35 -5.68 -1.51 -3.90
CA ARG A 35 -5.19 -1.39 -5.28
C ARG A 35 -3.90 -0.59 -5.31
N SER A 36 -3.07 -0.86 -6.32
CA SER A 36 -1.87 -0.07 -6.60
C SER A 36 -2.26 1.32 -7.11
N VAL A 37 -2.28 2.30 -6.22
CA VAL A 37 -2.66 3.68 -6.49
C VAL A 37 -1.46 4.49 -6.96
N ARG A 38 -1.61 5.23 -8.06
CA ARG A 38 -0.54 6.05 -8.65
C ARG A 38 -0.90 7.54 -8.75
N GLY A 39 -2.13 7.90 -8.37
CA GLY A 39 -2.62 9.27 -8.27
C GLY A 39 -3.29 9.51 -6.94
N TYR A 40 -2.83 10.52 -6.22
CA TYR A 40 -3.27 10.83 -4.85
C TYR A 40 -3.94 12.20 -4.77
N ASP A 41 -4.83 12.40 -3.78
CA ASP A 41 -5.39 13.70 -3.45
C ASP A 41 -4.31 14.57 -2.76
N ALA A 42 -3.74 15.50 -3.50
CA ALA A 42 -2.68 16.39 -3.00
C ALA A 42 -3.12 17.27 -1.81
N ARG A 43 -4.42 17.46 -1.60
CA ARG A 43 -4.96 18.23 -0.46
C ARG A 43 -4.92 17.43 0.85
N PHE A 44 -4.80 16.11 0.75
CA PHE A 44 -4.72 15.23 1.92
C PHE A 44 -3.27 15.01 2.31
N VAL A 45 -2.89 15.50 3.49
CA VAL A 45 -1.54 15.31 4.04
C VAL A 45 -1.54 14.12 5.00
N VAL A 46 -0.69 13.14 4.71
CA VAL A 46 -0.51 11.96 5.58
C VAL A 46 0.27 12.35 6.84
N ARG A 47 -0.23 11.90 8.00
CA ARG A 47 0.38 12.20 9.30
C ARG A 47 1.30 11.08 9.77
N ALA A 48 2.23 11.45 10.65
CA ALA A 48 3.21 10.51 11.22
C ALA A 48 2.55 9.37 12.02
N ASP A 49 1.44 9.64 12.73
CA ASP A 49 0.69 8.63 13.49
C ASP A 49 0.05 7.58 12.56
N GLN A 50 -0.40 7.99 11.37
CA GLN A 50 -0.95 7.09 10.35
C GLN A 50 0.15 6.16 9.80
N LEU A 51 1.33 6.70 9.46
CA LEU A 51 2.46 5.86 9.01
C LEU A 51 2.93 4.90 10.09
N ARG A 52 3.01 5.34 11.35
CA ARG A 52 3.32 4.45 12.49
C ARG A 52 2.28 3.35 12.64
N SER A 53 0.99 3.68 12.50
CA SER A 53 -0.09 2.69 12.53
C SER A 53 0.02 1.65 11.41
N ILE A 54 0.43 2.07 10.21
CA ILE A 54 0.68 1.17 9.08
C ILE A 54 1.83 0.22 9.40
N VAL A 55 2.96 0.72 9.86
CA VAL A 55 4.13 -0.10 10.18
C VAL A 55 3.87 -1.03 11.37
N SER A 56 3.03 -0.62 12.34
CA SER A 56 2.76 -1.41 13.55
C SER A 56 2.20 -2.81 13.28
N VAL A 57 1.58 -3.06 12.12
CA VAL A 57 1.10 -4.41 11.77
C VAL A 57 2.23 -5.40 11.60
N CYS A 58 3.45 -4.93 11.27
CA CYS A 58 4.62 -5.78 11.11
C CYS A 58 5.04 -6.48 12.41
N THR A 59 4.57 -6.04 13.57
CA THR A 59 4.75 -6.75 14.85
C THR A 59 3.81 -7.94 15.05
N LYS A 60 2.86 -8.17 14.11
CA LYS A 60 1.79 -9.17 14.23
C LYS A 60 1.83 -10.21 13.11
N ILE A 61 2.77 -10.10 12.21
CA ILE A 61 2.90 -10.98 11.04
C ILE A 61 4.05 -11.97 11.21
N PRO A 62 4.00 -13.13 10.55
CA PRO A 62 5.12 -14.07 10.58
C PRO A 62 6.33 -13.52 9.80
N SER A 63 7.52 -14.01 10.16
CA SER A 63 8.72 -13.88 9.34
C SER A 63 9.50 -15.19 9.33
N ALA A 64 10.28 -15.42 8.28
CA ALA A 64 11.09 -16.62 8.14
C ALA A 64 12.01 -16.79 9.35
N ARG A 65 11.94 -17.94 10.02
CA ARG A 65 12.70 -18.22 11.26
C ARG A 65 12.57 -17.14 12.34
N ASN A 66 11.51 -16.34 12.28
CA ASN A 66 11.29 -15.18 13.16
C ASN A 66 12.47 -14.18 13.13
N GLN A 67 13.15 -14.03 12.01
CA GLN A 67 14.38 -13.24 11.88
C GLN A 67 14.16 -11.74 12.01
N GLN A 68 12.98 -11.22 11.66
CA GLN A 68 12.53 -9.83 11.82
C GLN A 68 13.59 -8.80 11.40
N VAL A 69 14.19 -9.00 10.23
CA VAL A 69 15.31 -8.19 9.73
C VAL A 69 14.89 -6.86 9.08
N LEU A 70 13.59 -6.68 8.81
CA LEU A 70 13.12 -5.48 8.14
C LEU A 70 13.10 -4.25 9.06
N ARG A 71 13.43 -3.10 8.50
CA ARG A 71 13.40 -1.78 9.15
C ARG A 71 12.66 -0.79 8.25
N PHE A 72 12.02 0.21 8.86
CA PHE A 72 11.10 1.11 8.17
C PHE A 72 11.46 2.56 8.43
N ARG A 73 11.77 3.32 7.36
CA ARG A 73 11.96 4.77 7.44
C ARG A 73 10.68 5.45 6.97
N LEU A 74 10.05 6.18 7.86
CA LEU A 74 8.87 6.99 7.55
C LEU A 74 9.32 8.31 6.92
N VAL A 75 8.71 8.69 5.81
CA VAL A 75 8.96 9.93 5.07
C VAL A 75 7.67 10.71 5.02
N LEU A 76 7.69 11.94 5.49
CA LEU A 76 6.55 12.85 5.50
C LEU A 76 6.68 13.91 4.40
N ALA A 77 5.70 14.80 4.33
CA ALA A 77 5.51 15.73 3.23
C ALA A 77 6.71 16.67 2.98
N ASP A 78 7.46 17.03 4.00
CA ASP A 78 8.65 17.86 3.91
C ASP A 78 9.85 17.14 3.24
N GLU A 79 9.96 15.82 3.39
CA GLU A 79 11.01 15.01 2.78
C GLU A 79 10.54 14.33 1.47
N ALA A 80 9.22 14.19 1.26
CA ALA A 80 8.63 13.43 0.18
C ALA A 80 9.10 13.85 -1.23
N PRO A 81 9.25 15.14 -1.59
CA PRO A 81 9.77 15.54 -2.90
C PRO A 81 11.17 14.98 -3.19
N GLY A 82 12.00 14.87 -2.14
CA GLY A 82 13.34 14.32 -2.27
C GLY A 82 13.36 12.81 -2.52
N VAL A 83 12.37 12.06 -2.06
CA VAL A 83 12.21 10.64 -2.39
C VAL A 83 11.61 10.50 -3.79
N LEU A 84 10.60 11.30 -4.11
CA LEU A 84 9.92 11.26 -5.40
C LEU A 84 10.89 11.45 -6.58
N ALA A 85 11.91 12.29 -6.44
CA ALA A 85 12.93 12.54 -7.46
C ALA A 85 13.75 11.28 -7.83
N HIS A 86 13.75 10.25 -7.00
CA HIS A 86 14.56 9.04 -7.19
C HIS A 86 13.71 7.77 -7.39
N VAL A 87 12.39 7.89 -7.57
CA VAL A 87 11.50 6.75 -7.84
C VAL A 87 10.90 6.85 -9.24
N ARG A 88 10.51 5.70 -9.80
CA ARG A 88 9.76 5.62 -11.06
C ARG A 88 8.47 4.85 -10.85
N MET A 89 7.37 5.40 -11.35
CA MET A 89 6.05 4.80 -11.25
C MET A 89 5.50 4.49 -12.65
N GLY A 90 4.58 3.53 -12.74
CA GLY A 90 3.82 3.28 -13.98
C GLY A 90 4.60 2.64 -15.11
N GLY A 91 5.62 1.79 -14.84
CA GLY A 91 6.47 1.20 -15.85
C GLY A 91 5.76 0.42 -16.97
N ALA A 92 4.52 -0.05 -16.74
CA ALA A 92 3.70 -0.69 -17.78
C ALA A 92 2.80 0.30 -18.56
N LEU A 93 2.82 1.58 -18.21
CA LEU A 93 2.15 2.68 -18.94
C LEU A 93 3.10 3.88 -19.04
N PRO A 94 4.26 3.72 -19.72
CA PRO A 94 5.31 4.74 -19.73
C PRO A 94 4.85 6.05 -20.39
N GLU A 95 3.88 5.99 -21.27
CA GLU A 95 3.29 7.14 -21.95
C GLU A 95 2.55 8.10 -21.02
N LEU A 96 2.16 7.65 -19.83
CA LEU A 96 1.41 8.47 -18.87
C LEU A 96 2.30 9.33 -17.96
N HIS A 97 3.61 9.07 -17.91
CA HIS A 97 4.55 9.81 -17.05
C HIS A 97 4.04 9.98 -15.62
N LEU A 98 3.72 8.85 -14.94
CA LEU A 98 3.13 8.85 -13.60
C LEU A 98 4.15 9.17 -12.49
N PRO A 99 3.72 9.82 -11.39
CA PRO A 99 2.37 10.35 -11.14
C PRO A 99 2.06 11.56 -12.01
N LEU A 100 0.77 11.77 -12.32
CA LEU A 100 0.36 12.99 -13.01
C LEU A 100 0.60 14.21 -12.12
N ALA A 101 0.94 15.36 -12.71
CA ALA A 101 1.20 16.59 -11.98
C ALA A 101 0.02 16.96 -11.06
N GLY A 102 0.31 17.25 -9.80
CA GLY A 102 -0.69 17.56 -8.79
C GLY A 102 -1.36 16.31 -8.15
N THR A 103 -0.89 15.11 -8.50
CA THR A 103 -1.36 13.86 -7.89
C THR A 103 -0.23 13.07 -7.22
N GLU A 104 0.86 13.72 -6.89
CA GLU A 104 2.01 13.10 -6.27
C GLU A 104 1.71 12.61 -4.84
N PRO A 105 2.29 11.47 -4.41
CA PRO A 105 2.21 11.06 -3.01
C PRO A 105 3.03 12.01 -2.13
N ASN A 106 2.52 12.35 -0.97
CA ASN A 106 3.21 13.20 0.00
C ASN A 106 3.74 12.45 1.21
N ALA A 107 3.74 11.13 1.17
CA ALA A 107 4.35 10.30 2.21
C ALA A 107 4.85 8.99 1.63
N PHE A 108 5.93 8.46 2.25
CA PHE A 108 6.49 7.16 1.88
C PHE A 108 6.91 6.37 3.12
N ILE A 109 6.99 5.05 2.95
CA ILE A 109 7.65 4.14 3.89
C ILE A 109 8.73 3.43 3.10
N VAL A 110 10.00 3.69 3.43
CA VAL A 110 11.13 2.96 2.84
C VAL A 110 11.38 1.72 3.69
N VAL A 111 11.31 0.56 3.07
CA VAL A 111 11.56 -0.72 3.71
C VAL A 111 13.01 -1.12 3.45
N CYS A 112 13.75 -1.35 4.52
CA CYS A 112 15.17 -1.70 4.48
C CYS A 112 15.39 -3.06 5.13
N SER A 113 16.50 -3.73 4.80
CA SER A 113 16.96 -4.94 5.47
C SER A 113 18.27 -4.71 6.23
N THR A 114 18.39 -5.29 7.42
CA THR A 114 19.62 -5.29 8.23
C THR A 114 20.60 -6.39 7.82
N VAL A 115 20.20 -7.28 6.91
CA VAL A 115 21.00 -8.36 6.35
C VAL A 115 20.96 -8.30 4.82
N PRO A 116 21.89 -8.93 4.10
CA PRO A 116 21.83 -9.03 2.64
C PRO A 116 20.51 -9.59 2.14
N GLU A 117 20.05 -9.09 0.99
CA GLU A 117 18.83 -9.54 0.32
C GLU A 117 19.00 -11.01 -0.10
N ASP A 118 18.05 -11.85 0.29
CA ASP A 118 17.94 -13.24 -0.08
C ASP A 118 16.46 -13.65 -0.23
N ARG A 119 16.21 -14.88 -0.65
CA ARG A 119 14.85 -15.40 -0.85
C ARG A 119 13.96 -15.24 0.40
N TRP A 120 14.50 -15.41 1.59
CA TRP A 120 13.72 -15.34 2.83
C TRP A 120 13.38 -13.90 3.19
N VAL A 121 14.32 -12.97 2.97
CA VAL A 121 14.10 -11.54 3.09
C VAL A 121 13.00 -11.08 2.11
N ASP A 122 13.01 -11.58 0.87
CA ASP A 122 11.99 -11.23 -0.14
C ASP A 122 10.60 -11.75 0.24
N ILE A 123 10.50 -12.95 0.81
CA ILE A 123 9.24 -13.50 1.33
C ILE A 123 8.72 -12.63 2.48
N ASP A 124 9.56 -12.31 3.45
CA ASP A 124 9.22 -11.46 4.60
C ASP A 124 8.81 -10.06 4.13
N LEU A 125 9.51 -9.51 3.13
CA LEU A 125 9.20 -8.23 2.51
C LEU A 125 7.78 -8.23 1.91
N GLY A 126 7.44 -9.26 1.13
CA GLY A 126 6.10 -9.41 0.53
C GLY A 126 5.00 -9.49 1.58
N ILE A 127 5.20 -10.27 2.65
CA ILE A 127 4.25 -10.40 3.78
C ILE A 127 4.06 -9.06 4.49
N ALA A 128 5.15 -8.38 4.81
CA ALA A 128 5.12 -7.08 5.50
C ALA A 128 4.41 -6.01 4.66
N VAL A 129 4.78 -5.90 3.40
CA VAL A 129 4.25 -4.90 2.46
C VAL A 129 2.75 -5.07 2.25
N GLN A 130 2.28 -6.30 1.97
CA GLN A 130 0.85 -6.55 1.81
C GLN A 130 0.06 -6.24 3.09
N SER A 131 0.59 -6.60 4.25
CA SER A 131 -0.03 -6.31 5.54
C SER A 131 -0.13 -4.81 5.80
N MET A 132 0.92 -4.06 5.51
CA MET A 132 0.94 -2.59 5.62
C MET A 132 -0.06 -1.93 4.67
N LEU A 133 -0.18 -2.40 3.43
CA LEU A 133 -1.14 -1.87 2.47
C LEU A 133 -2.59 -2.14 2.89
N LEU A 134 -2.89 -3.32 3.43
CA LEU A 134 -4.22 -3.61 3.99
C LEU A 134 -4.53 -2.71 5.19
N ARG A 135 -3.54 -2.44 6.05
CA ARG A 135 -3.71 -1.50 7.15
C ARG A 135 -3.92 -0.07 6.68
N ALA A 136 -3.20 0.35 5.64
CA ALA A 136 -3.42 1.66 5.02
C ALA A 136 -4.87 1.79 4.53
N ASP A 137 -5.39 0.77 3.82
CA ASP A 137 -6.77 0.76 3.33
C ASP A 137 -7.80 0.75 4.48
N GLU A 138 -7.54 0.02 5.56
CA GLU A 138 -8.41 -0.01 6.75
C GLU A 138 -8.58 1.38 7.38
N ILE A 139 -7.52 2.19 7.41
CA ILE A 139 -7.55 3.55 7.96
C ILE A 139 -7.89 4.63 6.92
N GLY A 140 -8.33 4.22 5.71
CA GLY A 140 -8.79 5.13 4.64
C GLY A 140 -7.67 5.74 3.80
N LEU A 141 -6.49 5.14 3.82
CA LEU A 141 -5.36 5.46 2.94
C LEU A 141 -5.16 4.35 1.90
N ASN A 142 -4.33 4.63 0.92
CA ASN A 142 -3.99 3.69 -0.14
C ASN A 142 -2.49 3.77 -0.42
N GLY A 143 -1.96 2.80 -1.15
CA GLY A 143 -0.54 2.82 -1.44
C GLY A 143 -0.15 2.13 -2.74
N LEU A 144 1.15 2.22 -3.02
CA LEU A 144 1.82 1.60 -4.15
C LEU A 144 3.17 1.05 -3.71
N CYS A 145 3.47 -0.19 -4.09
CA CYS A 145 4.81 -0.75 -4.00
C CYS A 145 5.67 -0.23 -5.16
N ILE A 146 6.81 0.34 -4.86
CA ILE A 146 7.76 0.87 -5.82
C ILE A 146 9.09 0.11 -5.66
N GLY A 147 9.38 -0.76 -6.62
CA GLY A 147 10.67 -1.44 -6.72
C GLY A 147 11.67 -0.72 -7.64
N ALA A 148 11.17 0.18 -8.50
CA ALA A 148 12.00 0.92 -9.44
C ALA A 148 12.44 2.26 -8.83
N PHE A 149 13.59 2.27 -8.15
CA PHE A 149 14.19 3.47 -7.55
C PHE A 149 15.70 3.36 -7.49
N ASP A 150 16.36 4.51 -7.33
CA ASP A 150 17.81 4.58 -7.13
C ASP A 150 18.12 4.31 -5.64
N ARG A 151 18.59 3.08 -5.35
CA ARG A 151 18.87 2.60 -3.99
C ARG A 151 19.94 3.46 -3.30
N ASP A 152 21.03 3.79 -4.00
CA ASP A 152 22.15 4.57 -3.43
C ASP A 152 21.73 6.00 -3.13
N ALA A 153 21.01 6.65 -4.05
CA ALA A 153 20.49 7.99 -3.85
C ALA A 153 19.53 8.07 -2.65
N ILE A 154 18.60 7.12 -2.53
CA ILE A 154 17.66 7.03 -1.41
C ILE A 154 18.39 6.78 -0.10
N ARG A 155 19.35 5.82 -0.08
CA ARG A 155 20.16 5.52 1.10
C ARG A 155 20.91 6.73 1.60
N LYS A 156 21.59 7.44 0.69
CA LYS A 156 22.36 8.66 1.00
C LYS A 156 21.46 9.80 1.48
N ARG A 157 20.36 10.06 0.74
CA ARG A 157 19.44 11.16 1.05
C ARG A 157 18.78 11.03 2.42
N LEU A 158 18.32 9.83 2.75
CA LEU A 158 17.64 9.56 4.01
C LEU A 158 18.57 9.08 5.12
N ARG A 159 19.90 9.03 4.86
CA ARG A 159 20.95 8.57 5.80
C ARG A 159 20.60 7.20 6.41
N LEU A 160 20.20 6.25 5.54
CA LEU A 160 19.76 4.93 6.01
C LEU A 160 20.95 4.09 6.48
N PRO A 161 20.85 3.45 7.66
CA PRO A 161 21.92 2.57 8.18
C PRO A 161 21.95 1.19 7.51
N CYS A 162 20.93 0.85 6.73
CA CYS A 162 20.76 -0.44 6.08
C CYS A 162 20.21 -0.28 4.65
N GLU A 163 20.22 -1.37 3.88
CA GLU A 163 19.90 -1.37 2.46
C GLU A 163 18.41 -1.19 2.20
N PRO A 164 17.98 -0.19 1.41
CA PRO A 164 16.58 -0.04 1.02
C PRO A 164 16.21 -1.07 -0.06
N LEU A 165 15.15 -1.86 0.22
CA LEU A 165 14.67 -2.91 -0.67
C LEU A 165 13.44 -2.50 -1.48
N LEU A 166 12.53 -1.74 -0.84
CA LEU A 166 11.26 -1.33 -1.45
C LEU A 166 10.80 -0.01 -0.85
N ILE A 167 10.03 0.75 -1.63
CA ILE A 167 9.38 1.98 -1.18
C ILE A 167 7.86 1.81 -1.31
N LEU A 168 7.12 2.12 -0.25
CA LEU A 168 5.69 2.28 -0.30
C LEU A 168 5.37 3.77 -0.43
N ALA A 169 4.73 4.18 -1.53
CA ALA A 169 4.02 5.46 -1.56
C ALA A 169 2.71 5.31 -0.78
N VAL A 170 2.35 6.30 0.03
CA VAL A 170 1.14 6.29 0.86
C VAL A 170 0.41 7.63 0.70
N GLY A 171 -0.90 7.56 0.54
CA GLY A 171 -1.76 8.73 0.44
C GLY A 171 -3.23 8.37 0.36
N LYS A 172 -4.10 9.34 0.15
CA LYS A 172 -5.50 9.12 -0.15
C LYS A 172 -5.67 9.02 -1.66
N SER A 173 -6.25 7.91 -2.17
CA SER A 173 -6.46 7.73 -3.61
C SER A 173 -7.35 8.84 -4.20
N ALA A 174 -6.94 9.35 -5.35
CA ALA A 174 -7.74 10.16 -6.26
C ALA A 174 -8.16 9.38 -7.51
N GLU A 175 -7.84 8.07 -7.59
CA GLU A 175 -8.11 7.23 -8.75
C GLU A 175 -9.35 6.36 -8.54
N ARG A 176 -10.10 6.15 -9.62
CA ARG A 176 -11.08 5.07 -9.74
C ARG A 176 -10.40 3.86 -10.38
N ILE A 177 -10.34 2.74 -9.65
CA ILE A 177 -9.67 1.52 -10.09
C ILE A 177 -10.69 0.38 -10.05
N GLU A 178 -10.85 -0.33 -11.15
CA GLU A 178 -11.77 -1.47 -11.28
C GLU A 178 -11.02 -2.75 -11.64
N ARG A 179 -11.47 -3.86 -11.09
CA ARG A 179 -10.97 -5.20 -11.40
C ARG A 179 -11.79 -5.78 -12.53
N VAL A 180 -11.12 -6.38 -13.52
CA VAL A 180 -11.76 -7.11 -14.62
C VAL A 180 -11.32 -8.56 -14.54
N GLU A 181 -12.28 -9.49 -14.55
CA GLU A 181 -11.98 -10.91 -14.57
C GLU A 181 -11.62 -11.38 -15.97
N ILE A 182 -10.53 -12.15 -16.07
CA ILE A 182 -10.05 -12.75 -17.33
C ILE A 182 -9.72 -14.23 -17.14
N GLY A 183 -9.66 -14.97 -18.24
CA GLY A 183 -9.09 -16.32 -18.27
C GLY A 183 -7.55 -16.29 -18.20
N ALA A 184 -6.90 -17.43 -17.93
CA ALA A 184 -5.44 -17.54 -17.80
C ALA A 184 -4.69 -17.12 -19.07
N GLY A 185 -5.26 -17.32 -20.25
CA GLY A 185 -4.73 -16.87 -21.55
C GLY A 185 -5.03 -15.42 -21.91
N GLY A 186 -5.79 -14.69 -21.09
CA GLY A 186 -6.20 -13.31 -21.35
C GLY A 186 -5.06 -12.29 -21.18
N ASP A 187 -5.21 -11.11 -21.76
CA ASP A 187 -4.25 -10.03 -21.62
C ASP A 187 -4.27 -9.47 -20.19
N ARG A 188 -3.15 -9.55 -19.50
CA ARG A 188 -2.97 -9.10 -18.11
C ARG A 188 -2.54 -7.66 -17.98
N ARG A 189 -2.32 -6.96 -19.10
CA ARG A 189 -1.93 -5.54 -19.08
C ARG A 189 -3.08 -4.71 -18.54
N TYR A 190 -2.79 -3.91 -17.52
CA TYR A 190 -3.76 -2.93 -17.05
C TYR A 190 -3.84 -1.75 -18.04
N TYR A 191 -5.01 -1.13 -18.12
CA TYR A 191 -5.27 -0.05 -19.05
C TYR A 191 -6.15 1.04 -18.42
N ARG A 192 -6.22 2.20 -19.05
CA ARG A 192 -7.12 3.28 -18.63
C ARG A 192 -8.13 3.59 -19.73
N SER A 193 -9.38 3.77 -19.32
CA SER A 193 -10.47 4.20 -20.19
C SER A 193 -11.45 5.04 -19.38
N GLU A 194 -11.90 6.17 -19.95
CA GLU A 194 -12.91 7.07 -19.35
C GLU A 194 -12.63 7.45 -17.89
N GLY A 195 -11.37 7.71 -17.56
CA GLY A 195 -10.97 8.09 -16.21
C GLY A 195 -10.91 6.92 -15.20
N VAL A 196 -11.16 5.69 -15.64
CA VAL A 196 -11.07 4.46 -14.83
C VAL A 196 -9.80 3.71 -15.18
N HIS A 197 -9.11 3.21 -14.15
CA HIS A 197 -7.98 2.32 -14.28
C HIS A 197 -8.44 0.86 -14.11
N TYR A 198 -8.36 0.08 -15.19
CA TYR A 198 -8.79 -1.32 -15.21
C TYR A 198 -7.62 -2.26 -14.96
N VAL A 199 -7.81 -3.21 -14.04
CA VAL A 199 -6.79 -4.19 -13.65
C VAL A 199 -7.32 -5.61 -13.88
N PRO A 200 -6.87 -6.29 -14.95
CA PRO A 200 -7.23 -7.67 -15.22
C PRO A 200 -6.71 -8.62 -14.14
N LYS A 201 -7.57 -9.58 -13.75
CA LYS A 201 -7.23 -10.64 -12.78
C LYS A 201 -7.76 -11.98 -13.29
N ILE A 202 -6.91 -12.99 -13.25
CA ILE A 202 -7.29 -14.35 -13.60
C ILE A 202 -8.34 -14.86 -12.60
N ARG A 203 -9.33 -15.57 -13.10
CA ARG A 203 -10.37 -16.23 -12.29
C ARG A 203 -9.76 -17.24 -11.33
N ALA A 204 -10.39 -17.42 -10.16
CA ALA A 204 -9.84 -18.26 -9.10
C ALA A 204 -9.67 -19.73 -9.53
N GLU A 205 -10.61 -20.23 -10.32
CA GLU A 205 -10.60 -21.60 -10.85
C GLU A 205 -9.36 -21.90 -11.72
N GLU A 206 -8.88 -20.88 -12.42
CA GLU A 206 -7.70 -21.01 -13.30
C GLU A 206 -6.36 -20.72 -12.57
N LEU A 207 -6.41 -20.38 -11.29
CA LEU A 207 -5.23 -20.27 -10.43
C LEU A 207 -4.92 -21.56 -9.67
N ILE A 208 -5.88 -22.49 -9.64
CA ILE A 208 -5.77 -23.77 -8.97
C ILE A 208 -5.25 -24.79 -9.99
N ILE A 209 -4.24 -25.57 -9.61
CA ILE A 209 -3.75 -26.69 -10.42
C ILE A 209 -4.51 -27.93 -9.98
N ASP A 210 -5.42 -28.41 -10.83
CA ASP A 210 -6.12 -29.68 -10.62
C ASP A 210 -5.28 -30.84 -11.14
N SER A 211 -5.26 -31.95 -10.41
CA SER A 211 -4.51 -33.17 -10.78
C SER A 211 -4.92 -33.75 -12.14
N ASP A 212 -6.18 -33.52 -12.55
CA ASP A 212 -6.73 -34.07 -13.81
C ASP A 212 -6.33 -33.25 -15.05
N SER A 213 -5.75 -32.06 -14.87
CA SER A 213 -5.30 -31.23 -16.00
C SER A 213 -3.93 -31.65 -16.57
N ALA A 214 -3.23 -32.60 -15.94
CA ALA A 214 -1.92 -33.06 -16.36
C ALA A 214 -1.97 -34.13 -17.48
N GLU A 215 -3.11 -34.78 -17.74
CA GLU A 215 -3.20 -35.90 -18.69
C GLU A 215 -3.54 -35.50 -20.13
N THR A 216 -3.79 -34.25 -20.45
CA THR A 216 -4.21 -33.83 -21.81
C THR A 216 -3.07 -33.25 -22.67
N GLY A 217 -1.83 -33.27 -22.21
CA GLY A 217 -0.68 -32.62 -22.87
C GLY A 217 0.23 -33.54 -23.71
N ASP A 218 0.00 -34.84 -23.78
CA ASP A 218 0.86 -35.77 -24.53
C ASP A 218 0.09 -36.69 -25.49
N LYS A 219 -0.56 -36.11 -26.48
CA LYS A 219 -1.00 -36.83 -27.72
C LYS A 219 -1.14 -35.83 -28.86
N SER A 220 -0.05 -35.45 -29.50
CA SER A 220 -0.02 -35.11 -30.91
C SER A 220 1.42 -35.10 -31.40
#